data_cc046f0d7aaf75e561eb2561c384eb9e
#
_entry.id   cc046f0d7aaf75e561eb2561c384eb9e
#
_cell.length_a   1.000
_cell.length_b   1.000
_cell.length_c   1.000
_cell.angle_alpha   90.00
_cell.angle_beta   90.00
_cell.angle_gamma   90.00
#
_symmetry.space_group_name_H-M   'P 1'
#
loop_
_entity.id
_entity.type
_entity.pdbx_description
1 polymer ?
#
loop_
_entity_poly.entity_id
_entity_poly.type
_entity_poly.pdbx_seq_one_letter_code
_entity_poly.pdbx_strand_id
1 'polypeptide(L)'
;RGCPCSCLQVDEANIPGNPEHGPLAAEAINRVLDAFDGSTAVHFCFGNYGGQTIQAGKWKPLIEFLNSLHCDHLVLELAHRPDDDLEALKELDPRLGIGLGVVDIKVNHVESADGIARAIEKAETALGGDRVRYINPDCGFWMLKRSVADRKIAALAKGRDLYLGT
;
A
#
# COMPACT_ATOMS: atom_id res chain seq x y z
N ARG A 1 -19.85 -11.33 -21.08
CA ARG A 1 -18.63 -10.72 -21.66
C ARG A 1 -17.79 -10.29 -20.48
N GLY A 2 -16.60 -10.91 -20.31
CA GLY A 2 -15.71 -10.60 -19.19
C GLY A 2 -15.29 -9.14 -19.17
N CYS A 3 -15.06 -8.59 -17.97
CA CYS A 3 -14.46 -7.28 -17.81
C CYS A 3 -13.04 -7.33 -18.41
N PRO A 4 -12.64 -6.35 -19.23
CA PRO A 4 -11.28 -6.31 -19.77
C PRO A 4 -10.23 -5.87 -18.72
N CYS A 5 -10.55 -5.99 -17.43
CA CYS A 5 -9.66 -5.62 -16.33
C CYS A 5 -8.55 -6.66 -16.18
N SER A 6 -7.31 -6.22 -16.10
CA SER A 6 -6.14 -7.07 -15.85
C SER A 6 -5.79 -7.21 -14.36
N CYS A 7 -6.36 -6.36 -13.51
CA CYS A 7 -6.12 -6.35 -12.06
C CYS A 7 -7.41 -6.04 -11.30
N LEU A 8 -7.64 -6.77 -10.21
CA LEU A 8 -8.68 -6.51 -9.21
C LEU A 8 -8.03 -6.05 -7.92
N GLN A 9 -8.46 -4.93 -7.37
CA GLN A 9 -8.08 -4.49 -6.03
C GLN A 9 -9.29 -4.48 -5.09
N VAL A 10 -9.12 -5.03 -3.91
CA VAL A 10 -10.06 -4.91 -2.78
C VAL A 10 -9.49 -3.90 -1.80
N ASP A 11 -10.30 -2.95 -1.35
CA ASP A 11 -9.89 -1.96 -0.35
C ASP A 11 -10.45 -2.34 1.03
N GLU A 12 -9.58 -2.40 2.03
CA GLU A 12 -9.90 -2.71 3.42
C GLU A 12 -9.26 -1.68 4.36
N ALA A 13 -10.07 -1.07 5.23
CA ALA A 13 -9.61 -0.01 6.15
C ALA A 13 -10.11 -0.21 7.60
N ASN A 14 -10.78 -1.32 7.92
CA ASN A 14 -11.38 -1.54 9.23
C ASN A 14 -10.58 -2.52 10.10
N ILE A 15 -9.94 -3.51 9.50
CA ILE A 15 -9.15 -4.53 10.22
C ILE A 15 -7.99 -3.93 11.01
N PRO A 16 -7.29 -2.86 10.56
CA PRO A 16 -6.26 -2.24 11.39
C PRO A 16 -6.76 -1.77 12.77
N GLY A 17 -8.03 -1.40 12.88
CA GLY A 17 -8.66 -1.04 14.16
C GLY A 17 -9.41 -2.16 14.86
N ASN A 18 -9.64 -3.30 14.18
CA ASN A 18 -10.42 -4.44 14.67
C ASN A 18 -9.76 -5.76 14.26
N PRO A 19 -8.52 -6.03 14.69
CA PRO A 19 -7.74 -7.19 14.23
C PRO A 19 -8.39 -8.53 14.55
N GLU A 20 -9.28 -8.59 15.56
CA GLU A 20 -10.05 -9.78 15.91
C GLU A 20 -11.01 -10.24 14.82
N HIS A 21 -11.40 -9.34 13.93
CA HIS A 21 -12.24 -9.66 12.76
C HIS A 21 -11.43 -10.19 11.56
N GLY A 22 -10.11 -10.26 11.68
CA GLY A 22 -9.20 -10.69 10.62
C GLY A 22 -9.59 -12.01 9.94
N PRO A 23 -9.86 -13.09 10.69
CA PRO A 23 -10.23 -14.37 10.07
C PRO A 23 -11.49 -14.29 9.19
N LEU A 24 -12.53 -13.61 9.65
CA LEU A 24 -13.76 -13.40 8.86
C LEU A 24 -13.52 -12.54 7.61
N ALA A 25 -12.74 -11.47 7.79
CA ALA A 25 -12.39 -10.58 6.67
C ALA A 25 -11.53 -11.33 5.62
N ALA A 26 -10.55 -12.12 6.06
CA ALA A 26 -9.73 -12.93 5.15
C ALA A 26 -10.58 -13.90 4.33
N GLU A 27 -11.51 -14.62 4.96
CA GLU A 27 -12.43 -15.50 4.24
C GLU A 27 -13.22 -14.74 3.16
N ALA A 28 -13.81 -13.61 3.52
CA ALA A 28 -14.64 -12.82 2.60
C ALA A 28 -13.80 -12.23 1.45
N ILE A 29 -12.62 -11.67 1.75
CA ILE A 29 -11.71 -11.08 0.75
C ILE A 29 -11.22 -12.18 -0.19
N ASN A 30 -10.74 -13.31 0.33
CA ASN A 30 -10.22 -14.40 -0.49
C ASN A 30 -11.27 -14.96 -1.45
N ARG A 31 -12.54 -15.07 -1.04
CA ARG A 31 -13.62 -15.47 -1.94
C ARG A 31 -13.78 -14.53 -3.15
N VAL A 32 -13.55 -13.24 -2.97
CA VAL A 32 -13.58 -12.26 -4.06
C VAL A 32 -12.35 -12.41 -4.95
N LEU A 33 -11.16 -12.52 -4.33
CA LEU A 33 -9.89 -12.65 -5.05
C LEU A 33 -9.84 -13.95 -5.88
N ASP A 34 -10.25 -15.08 -5.28
CA ASP A 34 -10.23 -16.40 -5.92
C ASP A 34 -11.23 -16.50 -7.11
N ALA A 35 -12.18 -15.60 -7.20
CA ALA A 35 -13.14 -15.53 -8.32
C ALA A 35 -12.61 -14.74 -9.52
N PHE A 36 -11.39 -14.18 -9.46
CA PHE A 36 -10.81 -13.35 -10.50
C PHE A 36 -9.58 -14.00 -11.13
N ASP A 37 -9.59 -14.14 -12.48
CA ASP A 37 -8.52 -14.81 -13.25
C ASP A 37 -7.32 -13.88 -13.60
N GLY A 38 -7.23 -12.68 -13.04
CA GLY A 38 -6.16 -11.72 -13.29
C GLY A 38 -5.28 -11.48 -12.08
N SER A 39 -4.43 -10.45 -12.15
CA SER A 39 -3.65 -10.03 -11.00
C SER A 39 -4.54 -9.45 -9.90
N THR A 40 -4.23 -9.75 -8.65
CA THR A 40 -5.03 -9.35 -7.49
C THR A 40 -4.23 -8.51 -6.50
N ALA A 41 -4.89 -7.53 -5.91
CA ALA A 41 -4.33 -6.67 -4.88
C ALA A 41 -5.29 -6.46 -3.72
N VAL A 42 -4.75 -6.22 -2.54
CA VAL A 42 -5.53 -5.70 -1.42
C VAL A 42 -4.87 -4.43 -0.90
N HIS A 43 -5.64 -3.33 -0.87
CA HIS A 43 -5.19 -2.09 -0.27
C HIS A 43 -5.57 -2.05 1.20
N PHE A 44 -4.58 -1.74 2.03
CA PHE A 44 -4.75 -1.50 3.46
C PHE A 44 -4.24 -0.13 3.85
N CYS A 45 -5.05 0.60 4.56
CA CYS A 45 -4.68 1.84 5.23
C CYS A 45 -5.29 1.88 6.64
N PHE A 46 -4.82 2.83 7.44
CA PHE A 46 -5.37 3.07 8.77
C PHE A 46 -6.56 4.05 8.73
N GLY A 47 -7.25 4.08 7.61
CA GLY A 47 -8.37 4.99 7.34
C GLY A 47 -7.91 6.36 6.85
N ASN A 48 -8.70 6.93 5.94
CA ASN A 48 -8.44 8.26 5.38
C ASN A 48 -9.74 9.07 5.32
N TYR A 49 -10.36 9.26 6.47
CA TYR A 49 -11.57 10.06 6.59
C TYR A 49 -11.21 11.51 6.91
N GLY A 50 -11.53 12.42 6.00
CA GLY A 50 -11.21 13.83 6.17
C GLY A 50 -9.72 14.15 6.18
N GLY A 51 -8.88 13.31 5.55
CA GLY A 51 -7.42 13.46 5.56
C GLY A 51 -6.78 13.10 6.89
N GLN A 52 -7.43 12.26 7.71
CA GLN A 52 -6.92 11.83 9.01
C GLN A 52 -6.87 10.30 9.11
N THR A 53 -5.86 9.81 9.82
CA THR A 53 -5.80 8.41 10.23
C THR A 53 -6.86 8.15 11.30
N ILE A 54 -7.79 7.26 11.04
CA ILE A 54 -8.90 6.94 11.96
C ILE A 54 -8.55 5.75 12.84
N GLN A 55 -7.85 4.76 12.29
CA GLN A 55 -7.45 3.56 13.01
C GLN A 55 -6.06 3.74 13.63
N ALA A 56 -5.93 3.49 14.93
CA ALA A 56 -4.64 3.43 15.59
C ALA A 56 -4.07 2.00 15.47
N GLY A 57 -2.76 1.88 15.24
CA GLY A 57 -2.12 0.56 15.18
C GLY A 57 -0.79 0.58 14.46
N LYS A 58 -0.26 -0.62 14.29
CA LYS A 58 0.99 -0.93 13.59
C LYS A 58 0.79 -2.10 12.65
N TRP A 59 1.71 -2.29 11.70
CA TRP A 59 1.66 -3.43 10.78
C TRP A 59 1.96 -4.78 11.46
N LYS A 60 2.82 -4.79 12.49
CA LYS A 60 3.25 -6.02 13.17
C LYS A 60 2.10 -6.93 13.62
N PRO A 61 1.04 -6.46 14.29
CA PRO A 61 -0.09 -7.32 14.70
C PRO A 61 -0.93 -7.85 13.53
N LEU A 62 -0.77 -7.31 12.35
CA LEU A 62 -1.59 -7.66 11.17
C LEU A 62 -0.90 -8.68 10.25
N ILE A 63 0.36 -9.03 10.50
CA ILE A 63 1.17 -9.88 9.60
C ILE A 63 0.51 -11.24 9.34
N GLU A 64 -0.02 -11.89 10.36
CA GLU A 64 -0.68 -13.19 10.21
C GLU A 64 -1.91 -13.07 9.30
N PHE A 65 -2.74 -12.05 9.51
CA PHE A 65 -3.88 -11.76 8.67
C PHE A 65 -3.45 -11.48 7.22
N LEU A 66 -2.46 -10.61 7.01
CA LEU A 66 -1.96 -10.28 5.68
C LEU A 66 -1.41 -11.51 4.95
N ASN A 67 -0.71 -12.40 5.66
CA ASN A 67 -0.19 -13.66 5.11
C ASN A 67 -1.30 -14.65 4.72
N SER A 68 -2.50 -14.52 5.30
CA SER A 68 -3.65 -15.38 4.97
C SER A 68 -4.39 -14.97 3.68
N LEU A 69 -4.05 -13.83 3.09
CA LEU A 69 -4.72 -13.33 1.88
C LEU A 69 -4.17 -13.97 0.60
N HIS A 70 -5.05 -14.24 -0.35
CA HIS A 70 -4.75 -14.88 -1.64
C HIS A 70 -4.43 -13.86 -2.75
N CYS A 71 -3.90 -12.70 -2.41
CA CYS A 71 -3.54 -11.68 -3.40
C CYS A 71 -2.09 -11.82 -3.90
N ASP A 72 -1.81 -11.24 -5.07
CA ASP A 72 -0.45 -11.16 -5.61
C ASP A 72 0.37 -10.07 -4.92
N HIS A 73 -0.27 -9.00 -4.46
CA HIS A 73 0.42 -7.92 -3.75
C HIS A 73 -0.50 -7.16 -2.80
N LEU A 74 0.13 -6.58 -1.79
CA LEU A 74 -0.49 -5.69 -0.81
C LEU A 74 -0.14 -4.24 -1.13
N VAL A 75 -1.11 -3.35 -1.11
CA VAL A 75 -0.92 -1.90 -1.29
C VAL A 75 -1.02 -1.24 0.08
N LEU A 76 0.11 -0.80 0.63
CA LEU A 76 0.25 -0.45 2.04
C LEU A 76 0.55 1.04 2.26
N GLU A 77 -0.07 1.62 3.27
CA GLU A 77 0.21 2.96 3.77
C GLU A 77 1.54 2.96 4.54
N LEU A 78 2.58 3.66 4.03
CA LEU A 78 3.92 3.68 4.63
C LEU A 78 4.61 5.06 4.61
N ALA A 79 4.11 6.04 3.85
CA ALA A 79 4.80 7.32 3.65
C ALA A 79 5.05 8.12 4.95
N HIS A 80 4.17 8.00 5.94
CA HIS A 80 4.29 8.67 7.24
C HIS A 80 4.39 7.69 8.42
N ARG A 81 4.64 6.41 8.12
CA ARG A 81 4.75 5.37 9.15
C ARG A 81 6.18 5.29 9.71
N PRO A 82 6.33 4.91 10.99
CA PRO A 82 7.63 4.74 11.59
C PRO A 82 8.41 3.56 10.98
N ASP A 83 9.73 3.59 11.13
CA ASP A 83 10.63 2.60 10.53
C ASP A 83 10.37 1.16 11.01
N ASP A 84 9.92 0.99 12.25
CA ASP A 84 9.57 -0.33 12.80
C ASP A 84 8.36 -0.98 12.07
N ASP A 85 7.50 -0.19 11.45
CA ASP A 85 6.43 -0.70 10.60
C ASP A 85 6.99 -1.30 9.29
N LEU A 86 7.98 -0.67 8.67
CA LEU A 86 8.67 -1.23 7.51
C LEU A 86 9.41 -2.53 7.87
N GLU A 87 10.10 -2.55 9.03
CA GLU A 87 10.79 -3.74 9.53
C GLU A 87 9.83 -4.92 9.76
N ALA A 88 8.62 -4.65 10.26
CA ALA A 88 7.61 -5.69 10.47
C ALA A 88 7.21 -6.41 9.17
N LEU A 89 7.24 -5.72 8.03
CA LEU A 89 6.88 -6.31 6.73
C LEU A 89 7.87 -7.38 6.25
N LYS A 90 9.04 -7.53 6.87
CA LYS A 90 9.96 -8.66 6.62
C LYS A 90 9.34 -10.02 6.94
N GLU A 91 8.34 -10.05 7.82
CA GLU A 91 7.63 -11.27 8.22
C GLU A 91 6.48 -11.65 7.28
N LEU A 92 6.21 -10.82 6.26
CA LEU A 92 5.26 -11.18 5.21
C LEU A 92 5.78 -12.33 4.37
N ASP A 93 4.85 -13.21 3.99
CA ASP A 93 5.12 -14.30 3.06
C ASP A 93 5.84 -13.76 1.80
N PRO A 94 6.98 -14.34 1.39
CA PRO A 94 7.73 -13.91 0.21
C PRO A 94 6.94 -13.89 -1.11
N ARG A 95 5.86 -14.66 -1.22
CA ARG A 95 4.98 -14.66 -2.40
C ARG A 95 4.27 -13.31 -2.60
N LEU A 96 4.00 -12.59 -1.51
CA LEU A 96 3.27 -11.33 -1.54
C LEU A 96 4.18 -10.19 -2.01
N GLY A 97 3.85 -9.60 -3.15
CA GLY A 97 4.45 -8.35 -3.59
C GLY A 97 3.98 -7.17 -2.73
N ILE A 98 4.71 -6.08 -2.75
CA ILE A 98 4.40 -4.87 -1.99
C ILE A 98 4.20 -3.70 -2.93
N GLY A 99 3.04 -3.06 -2.82
CA GLY A 99 2.79 -1.70 -3.27
C GLY A 99 3.13 -0.76 -2.12
N LEU A 100 4.25 -0.06 -2.26
CA LEU A 100 4.83 0.80 -1.23
C LEU A 100 4.19 2.18 -1.27
N GLY A 101 3.49 2.59 -0.21
CA GLY A 101 3.04 3.96 0.00
C GLY A 101 4.24 4.88 0.25
N VAL A 102 4.48 5.83 -0.67
CA VAL A 102 5.60 6.78 -0.60
C VAL A 102 5.16 8.24 -0.72
N VAL A 103 3.86 8.46 -0.79
CA VAL A 103 3.24 9.79 -0.88
C VAL A 103 2.17 9.91 0.19
N ASP A 104 2.37 10.82 1.15
CA ASP A 104 1.39 11.12 2.19
C ASP A 104 0.23 11.94 1.63
N ILE A 105 -0.96 11.39 1.69
CA ILE A 105 -2.19 12.04 1.18
C ILE A 105 -2.88 12.94 2.22
N LYS A 106 -2.38 12.97 3.45
CA LYS A 106 -2.98 13.72 4.56
C LYS A 106 -2.46 15.15 4.66
N VAL A 107 -1.41 15.49 3.89
CA VAL A 107 -0.78 16.83 3.88
C VAL A 107 -0.70 17.40 2.47
N ASN A 108 -0.72 18.75 2.38
CA ASN A 108 -0.58 19.44 1.09
C ASN A 108 0.88 19.56 0.61
N HIS A 109 1.86 19.18 1.46
CA HIS A 109 3.26 19.12 1.04
C HIS A 109 3.41 18.14 -0.12
N VAL A 110 4.19 18.51 -1.13
CA VAL A 110 4.50 17.64 -2.27
C VAL A 110 5.90 17.07 -2.05
N GLU A 111 6.00 15.77 -2.03
CA GLU A 111 7.24 15.04 -1.85
C GLU A 111 8.24 15.38 -2.98
N SER A 112 9.54 15.39 -2.68
CA SER A 112 10.56 15.52 -3.71
C SER A 112 10.83 14.17 -4.40
N ALA A 113 11.23 14.20 -5.66
CA ALA A 113 11.62 13.00 -6.39
C ALA A 113 12.75 12.23 -5.67
N ASP A 114 13.76 12.95 -5.14
CA ASP A 114 14.84 12.35 -4.35
C ASP A 114 14.35 11.71 -3.05
N GLY A 115 13.35 12.31 -2.40
CA GLY A 115 12.73 11.76 -1.20
C GLY A 115 12.04 10.43 -1.49
N ILE A 116 11.27 10.37 -2.58
CA ILE A 116 10.59 9.16 -3.03
C ILE A 116 11.61 8.08 -3.45
N ALA A 117 12.63 8.44 -4.23
CA ALA A 117 13.68 7.49 -4.62
C ALA A 117 14.38 6.87 -3.40
N ARG A 118 14.73 7.68 -2.39
CA ARG A 118 15.31 7.18 -1.12
C ARG A 118 14.35 6.29 -0.35
N ALA A 119 13.04 6.58 -0.36
CA ALA A 119 12.05 5.74 0.31
C ALA A 119 11.96 4.35 -0.37
N ILE A 120 12.02 4.30 -1.70
CA ILE A 120 12.06 3.04 -2.45
C ILE A 120 13.34 2.26 -2.12
N GLU A 121 14.51 2.91 -2.20
CA GLU A 121 15.81 2.28 -1.88
C GLU A 121 15.85 1.72 -0.46
N LYS A 122 15.32 2.48 0.51
CA LYS A 122 15.21 2.04 1.91
C LYS A 122 14.34 0.79 2.04
N ALA A 123 13.17 0.78 1.38
CA ALA A 123 12.26 -0.35 1.42
C ALA A 123 12.87 -1.59 0.76
N GLU A 124 13.48 -1.46 -0.42
CA GLU A 124 14.16 -2.56 -1.10
C GLU A 124 15.32 -3.12 -0.27
N THR A 125 16.10 -2.23 0.36
CA THR A 125 17.19 -2.66 1.25
C THR A 125 16.66 -3.42 2.47
N ALA A 126 15.56 -2.95 3.05
CA ALA A 126 14.97 -3.55 4.24
C ALA A 126 14.30 -4.90 3.95
N LEU A 127 13.55 -4.99 2.85
CA LEU A 127 12.68 -6.13 2.55
C LEU A 127 13.36 -7.23 1.70
N GLY A 128 14.52 -6.91 1.11
CA GLY A 128 15.16 -7.76 0.11
C GLY A 128 14.62 -7.50 -1.29
N GLY A 129 15.45 -7.73 -2.31
CA GLY A 129 15.14 -7.39 -3.70
C GLY A 129 13.87 -8.04 -4.23
N ASP A 130 13.23 -7.37 -5.18
CA ASP A 130 12.02 -7.80 -5.90
C ASP A 130 10.72 -7.89 -5.06
N ARG A 131 10.72 -7.36 -3.82
CA ARG A 131 9.50 -7.32 -2.98
C ARG A 131 8.63 -6.11 -3.31
N VAL A 132 9.22 -4.96 -3.57
CA VAL A 132 8.49 -3.74 -3.96
C VAL A 132 8.15 -3.81 -5.46
N ARG A 133 6.93 -4.19 -5.77
CA ARG A 133 6.45 -4.31 -7.16
C ARG A 133 5.83 -3.03 -7.70
N TYR A 134 5.28 -2.22 -6.80
CA TYR A 134 4.60 -0.97 -7.14
C TYR A 134 4.93 0.10 -6.11
N ILE A 135 4.86 1.36 -6.52
CA ILE A 135 4.84 2.51 -5.62
C ILE A 135 3.52 3.26 -5.79
N ASN A 136 2.98 3.72 -4.69
CA ASN A 136 1.66 4.33 -4.66
C ASN A 136 1.59 5.47 -3.61
N PRO A 137 0.56 6.30 -3.67
CA PRO A 137 0.20 7.11 -2.51
C PRO A 137 -0.38 6.24 -1.40
N ASP A 138 -0.29 6.70 -0.16
CA ASP A 138 -0.81 5.97 1.00
C ASP A 138 -2.30 5.59 0.90
N CYS A 139 -3.07 6.39 0.18
CA CYS A 139 -4.47 6.15 -0.12
C CYS A 139 -4.93 7.04 -1.28
N GLY A 140 -6.22 7.07 -1.59
CA GLY A 140 -6.79 7.94 -2.62
C GLY A 140 -6.67 9.43 -2.30
N PHE A 141 -6.51 10.27 -3.32
CA PHE A 141 -6.30 11.73 -3.20
C PHE A 141 -7.58 12.56 -2.97
N TRP A 142 -8.71 11.93 -2.69
CA TRP A 142 -10.04 12.57 -2.72
C TRP A 142 -10.18 13.83 -1.84
N MET A 143 -9.38 13.97 -0.77
CA MET A 143 -9.40 15.14 0.10
C MET A 143 -8.45 16.26 -0.33
N LEU A 144 -7.56 16.03 -1.27
CA LEU A 144 -6.62 17.02 -1.76
C LEU A 144 -7.20 17.86 -2.89
N LYS A 145 -6.80 19.13 -2.95
CA LYS A 145 -7.08 19.95 -4.15
C LYS A 145 -6.45 19.27 -5.36
N ARG A 146 -7.15 19.28 -6.50
CA ARG A 146 -6.69 18.71 -7.77
C ARG A 146 -5.25 19.12 -8.11
N SER A 147 -4.92 20.41 -7.95
CA SER A 147 -3.58 20.93 -8.23
C SER A 147 -2.48 20.38 -7.31
N VAL A 148 -2.82 19.94 -6.09
CA VAL A 148 -1.88 19.27 -5.19
C VAL A 148 -1.74 17.80 -5.59
N ALA A 149 -2.84 17.12 -5.84
CA ALA A 149 -2.84 15.73 -6.29
C ALA A 149 -2.03 15.55 -7.59
N ASP A 150 -2.24 16.39 -8.59
CA ASP A 150 -1.50 16.35 -9.86
C ASP A 150 0.02 16.50 -9.65
N ARG A 151 0.45 17.40 -8.75
CA ARG A 151 1.88 17.55 -8.41
C ARG A 151 2.44 16.36 -7.66
N LYS A 152 1.68 15.76 -6.75
CA LYS A 152 2.08 14.54 -6.03
C LYS A 152 2.24 13.36 -6.98
N ILE A 153 1.32 13.18 -7.92
CA ILE A 153 1.42 12.14 -8.98
C ILE A 153 2.67 12.37 -9.84
N ALA A 154 2.93 13.62 -10.24
CA ALA A 154 4.13 13.95 -11.02
C ALA A 154 5.42 13.69 -10.23
N ALA A 155 5.43 13.99 -8.93
CA ALA A 155 6.58 13.70 -8.05
C ALA A 155 6.78 12.18 -7.88
N LEU A 156 5.69 11.42 -7.73
CA LEU A 156 5.73 9.96 -7.65
C LEU A 156 6.40 9.36 -8.89
N ALA A 157 5.95 9.76 -10.09
CA ALA A 157 6.53 9.28 -11.35
C ALA A 157 8.02 9.63 -11.46
N LYS A 158 8.39 10.90 -11.17
CA LYS A 158 9.79 11.33 -11.20
C LYS A 158 10.67 10.60 -10.18
N GLY A 159 10.15 10.33 -8.98
CA GLY A 159 10.89 9.59 -7.95
C GLY A 159 11.15 8.14 -8.35
N ARG A 160 10.17 7.49 -8.97
CA ARG A 160 10.35 6.17 -9.57
C ARG A 160 11.43 6.20 -10.66
N ASP A 161 11.33 7.12 -11.61
CA ASP A 161 12.26 7.23 -12.74
C ASP A 161 13.69 7.48 -12.23
N LEU A 162 13.84 8.36 -11.22
CA LEU A 162 15.13 8.61 -10.59
C LEU A 162 15.72 7.35 -9.93
N TYR A 163 14.88 6.57 -9.23
CA TYR A 163 15.30 5.30 -8.61
C TYR A 163 15.73 4.28 -9.68
N LEU A 164 15.00 4.20 -10.79
CA LEU A 164 15.31 3.28 -11.89
C LEU A 164 16.45 3.75 -12.81
N GLY A 165 16.90 5.00 -12.68
CA GLY A 165 17.92 5.60 -13.55
C GLY A 165 17.45 5.89 -14.97
N THR A 166 16.15 6.21 -15.14
CA THR A 166 15.50 6.46 -16.44
C THR A 166 14.96 7.89 -16.57
#